data_dab0339ece4a49b7a90416d23fc9dbb1
#
_entry.id   dab0339ece4a49b7a90416d23fc9dbb1
#
_cell.length_a   1.000
_cell.length_b   1.000
_cell.length_c   1.000
_cell.angle_alpha   90.00
_cell.angle_beta   90.00
_cell.angle_gamma   90.00
#
_symmetry.space_group_name_H-M   'P 1'
#
loop_
_entity.id
_entity.type
_entity.pdbx_description
1 polymer ?
#
loop_
_entity_poly.entity_id
_entity_poly.type
_entity_poly.pdbx_seq_one_letter_code
_entity_poly.pdbx_strand_id
1 'polypeptide(L)'
;PDQPEVHFQIVYTSEAIFIHYKVREDYIKAQYIRPNEAVWEDSCVEFFISFDQKAHYYNIEMNPLGTGLVGYGTADKDSRSRLTAEQIQQINTYTEVSSIGGQKLWNTILEIPFTLFTSAGTMVSAESLKGQSVHANFYKCGDGLPAPHFVSWNRIDFPTPNFHLPEFFGEISFE
;
A
#
# COMPACT_ATOMS: atom_id res chain seq x y z
N PRO A 1 3.11 -18.63 15.31
CA PRO A 1 3.32 -18.35 13.88
C PRO A 1 4.30 -17.21 13.76
N ASP A 2 5.30 -17.38 12.90
CA ASP A 2 6.29 -16.36 12.70
C ASP A 2 5.64 -15.19 11.94
N GLN A 3 6.03 -13.97 12.28
CA GLN A 3 5.61 -12.78 11.53
C GLN A 3 6.14 -12.91 10.08
N PRO A 4 5.40 -12.45 9.06
CA PRO A 4 5.90 -12.48 7.70
C PRO A 4 7.17 -11.62 7.58
N GLU A 5 8.10 -12.09 6.77
CA GLU A 5 9.27 -11.31 6.38
C GLU A 5 8.88 -10.46 5.16
N VAL A 6 9.05 -9.15 5.27
CA VAL A 6 8.65 -8.21 4.23
C VAL A 6 9.79 -7.24 3.93
N HIS A 7 10.14 -7.16 2.66
CA HIS A 7 11.05 -6.16 2.13
C HIS A 7 10.36 -5.36 1.04
N PHE A 8 10.70 -4.09 0.93
CA PHE A 8 10.25 -3.29 -0.20
C PHE A 8 11.36 -2.39 -0.75
N GLN A 9 11.19 -2.02 -1.98
CA GLN A 9 11.99 -1.02 -2.68
C GLN A 9 11.05 -0.06 -3.38
N ILE A 10 11.37 1.22 -3.37
CA ILE A 10 10.59 2.26 -4.04
C ILE A 10 11.50 3.05 -4.98
N VAL A 11 11.02 3.29 -6.19
CA VAL A 11 11.64 4.17 -7.18
C VAL A 11 10.54 4.95 -7.91
N TYR A 12 10.90 5.98 -8.63
CA TYR A 12 9.96 6.71 -9.45
C TYR A 12 10.56 7.09 -10.80
N THR A 13 9.69 7.34 -11.76
CA THR A 13 10.00 7.84 -13.10
C THR A 13 9.31 9.18 -13.32
N SER A 14 9.32 9.71 -14.54
CA SER A 14 8.50 10.89 -14.89
C SER A 14 6.99 10.66 -14.78
N GLU A 15 6.52 9.42 -14.78
CA GLU A 15 5.10 9.07 -14.94
C GLU A 15 4.50 8.35 -13.75
N ALA A 16 5.30 7.58 -12.98
CA ALA A 16 4.79 6.70 -11.94
C ALA A 16 5.78 6.50 -10.78
N ILE A 17 5.22 6.10 -9.65
CA ILE A 17 5.93 5.50 -8.52
C ILE A 17 5.86 3.99 -8.68
N PHE A 18 6.99 3.31 -8.52
CA PHE A 18 7.09 1.85 -8.52
C PHE A 18 7.46 1.37 -7.12
N ILE A 19 6.71 0.40 -6.61
CA ILE A 19 7.01 -0.24 -5.33
C ILE A 19 7.11 -1.73 -5.56
N HIS A 20 8.26 -2.30 -5.23
CA HIS A 20 8.48 -3.74 -5.27
C HIS A 20 8.42 -4.30 -3.86
N TYR A 21 7.40 -5.07 -3.55
CA TYR A 21 7.30 -5.85 -2.31
C TYR A 21 7.79 -7.27 -2.52
N LYS A 22 8.55 -7.77 -1.56
CA LYS A 22 8.95 -9.19 -1.43
C LYS A 22 8.44 -9.68 -0.08
N VAL A 23 7.55 -10.66 -0.12
CA VAL A 23 6.91 -11.21 1.07
C VAL A 23 7.19 -12.70 1.19
N ARG A 24 7.59 -13.11 2.40
CA ARG A 24 7.69 -14.51 2.78
C ARG A 24 6.72 -14.75 3.94
N GLU A 25 5.78 -15.67 3.75
CA GLU A 25 4.76 -16.00 4.75
C GLU A 25 4.34 -17.48 4.62
N ASP A 26 3.65 -18.02 5.63
CA ASP A 26 3.23 -19.42 5.62
C ASP A 26 2.01 -19.65 4.73
N TYR A 27 1.13 -18.69 4.61
CA TYR A 27 -0.11 -18.78 3.88
C TYR A 27 -0.29 -17.59 2.95
N ILE A 28 -0.72 -17.86 1.72
CA ILE A 28 -1.19 -16.83 0.78
C ILE A 28 -2.69 -17.06 0.57
N LYS A 29 -3.45 -15.97 0.75
CA LYS A 29 -4.86 -15.90 0.45
C LYS A 29 -5.10 -14.76 -0.53
N ALA A 30 -5.88 -15.01 -1.56
CA ALA A 30 -6.27 -14.02 -2.56
C ALA A 30 -7.62 -14.43 -3.15
N GLN A 31 -8.71 -13.98 -2.54
CA GLN A 31 -10.08 -14.32 -2.93
C GLN A 31 -10.84 -13.16 -3.56
N TYR A 32 -10.47 -11.93 -3.23
CA TYR A 32 -11.12 -10.74 -3.75
C TYR A 32 -10.61 -10.40 -5.15
N ILE A 33 -11.53 -10.15 -6.07
CA ILE A 33 -11.23 -9.98 -7.50
C ILE A 33 -11.77 -8.67 -8.10
N ARG A 34 -12.50 -7.87 -7.33
CA ARG A 34 -13.05 -6.59 -7.79
C ARG A 34 -12.45 -5.42 -7.03
N PRO A 35 -12.20 -4.28 -7.67
CA PRO A 35 -11.75 -3.07 -7.00
C PRO A 35 -12.67 -2.70 -5.83
N ASN A 36 -12.06 -2.21 -4.75
CA ASN A 36 -12.71 -1.81 -3.51
C ASN A 36 -13.34 -2.93 -2.67
N GLU A 37 -13.13 -4.20 -3.01
CA GLU A 37 -13.43 -5.31 -2.10
C GLU A 37 -12.46 -5.31 -0.90
N ALA A 38 -12.75 -6.13 0.11
CA ALA A 38 -12.02 -6.17 1.38
C ALA A 38 -10.65 -6.87 1.25
N VAL A 39 -9.76 -6.35 0.41
CA VAL A 39 -8.45 -6.96 0.10
C VAL A 39 -7.53 -7.09 1.32
N TRP A 40 -7.76 -6.32 2.39
CA TRP A 40 -7.05 -6.44 3.67
C TRP A 40 -7.30 -7.78 4.39
N GLU A 41 -8.39 -8.49 4.07
CA GLU A 41 -8.65 -9.85 4.56
C GLU A 41 -7.85 -10.93 3.81
N ASP A 42 -7.30 -10.59 2.64
CA ASP A 42 -6.35 -11.42 1.90
C ASP A 42 -4.92 -11.19 2.39
N SER A 43 -3.94 -11.89 1.80
CA SER A 43 -2.56 -11.42 1.85
C SER A 43 -2.49 -10.07 1.18
N CYS A 44 -2.17 -9.02 1.92
CA CYS A 44 -2.26 -7.65 1.41
C CYS A 44 -0.98 -6.87 1.70
N VAL A 45 -0.49 -6.14 0.71
CA VAL A 45 0.54 -5.11 0.88
C VAL A 45 -0.11 -3.75 0.69
N GLU A 46 0.36 -2.76 1.47
CA GLU A 46 -0.27 -1.45 1.46
C GLU A 46 0.79 -0.34 1.43
N PHE A 47 0.45 0.72 0.73
CA PHE A 47 1.21 1.96 0.66
C PHE A 47 0.31 3.14 0.98
N PHE A 48 0.60 3.82 2.08
CA PHE A 48 -0.11 5.04 2.48
C PHE A 48 0.82 6.23 2.25
N ILE A 49 0.33 7.27 1.59
CA ILE A 49 1.13 8.46 1.24
C ILE A 49 0.34 9.75 1.39
N SER A 50 0.96 10.74 2.01
CA SER A 50 0.46 12.09 2.20
C SER A 50 1.38 13.10 1.54
N PHE A 51 0.80 14.03 0.76
CA PHE A 51 1.50 15.12 0.11
C PHE A 51 1.27 16.49 0.80
N ASP A 52 0.49 16.52 1.89
CA ASP A 52 0.05 17.74 2.59
C ASP A 52 0.29 17.68 4.11
N GLN A 53 1.46 17.21 4.50
CA GLN A 53 1.88 17.17 5.93
C GLN A 53 0.96 16.32 6.82
N LYS A 54 0.46 15.19 6.28
CA LYS A 54 -0.39 14.22 7.00
C LYS A 54 -1.84 14.65 7.22
N ALA A 55 -2.27 15.79 6.64
CA ALA A 55 -3.66 16.23 6.75
C ALA A 55 -4.61 15.28 6.00
N HIS A 56 -4.22 14.88 4.79
CA HIS A 56 -4.89 13.87 3.99
C HIS A 56 -3.88 12.86 3.46
N TYR A 57 -4.34 11.65 3.16
CA TYR A 57 -3.48 10.63 2.58
C TYR A 57 -4.26 9.66 1.70
N TYR A 58 -3.57 9.07 0.75
CA TYR A 58 -4.03 7.90 0.00
C TYR A 58 -3.68 6.64 0.77
N ASN A 59 -4.60 5.69 0.87
CA ASN A 59 -4.32 4.30 1.20
C ASN A 59 -4.49 3.45 -0.05
N ILE A 60 -3.42 2.82 -0.47
CA ILE A 60 -3.37 1.93 -1.64
C ILE A 60 -3.09 0.54 -1.10
N GLU A 61 -4.05 -0.36 -1.23
CA GLU A 61 -4.03 -1.72 -0.69
C GLU A 61 -4.16 -2.70 -1.85
N MET A 62 -3.33 -3.73 -1.90
CA MET A 62 -3.26 -4.64 -3.04
C MET A 62 -3.03 -6.08 -2.60
N ASN A 63 -3.88 -7.01 -3.08
CA ASN A 63 -3.69 -8.44 -2.88
C ASN A 63 -2.79 -9.06 -3.97
N PRO A 64 -2.38 -10.34 -3.86
CA PRO A 64 -1.52 -10.99 -4.85
C PRO A 64 -2.12 -11.15 -6.25
N LEU A 65 -3.43 -11.03 -6.41
CA LEU A 65 -4.09 -11.04 -7.72
C LEU A 65 -4.03 -9.68 -8.44
N GLY A 66 -3.51 -8.64 -7.75
CA GLY A 66 -3.55 -7.28 -8.28
C GLY A 66 -4.92 -6.62 -8.11
N THR A 67 -5.75 -7.16 -7.24
CA THR A 67 -7.00 -6.50 -6.86
C THR A 67 -6.71 -5.42 -5.85
N GLY A 68 -7.13 -4.20 -6.12
CA GLY A 68 -6.83 -3.04 -5.32
C GLY A 68 -8.04 -2.39 -4.67
N LEU A 69 -7.75 -1.75 -3.55
CA LEU A 69 -8.60 -0.80 -2.88
C LEU A 69 -7.80 0.48 -2.70
N VAL A 70 -8.38 1.60 -3.10
CA VAL A 70 -7.73 2.90 -2.90
C VAL A 70 -8.73 3.88 -2.29
N GLY A 71 -8.31 4.49 -1.19
CA GLY A 71 -9.06 5.54 -0.52
C GLY A 71 -8.25 6.83 -0.42
N TYR A 72 -8.95 7.95 -0.23
CA TYR A 72 -8.37 9.26 0.05
C TYR A 72 -9.18 10.00 1.10
N GLY A 73 -8.52 10.68 2.00
CA GLY A 73 -9.15 11.50 3.04
C GLY A 73 -8.26 11.69 4.26
N THR A 74 -8.86 12.16 5.35
CA THR A 74 -8.19 12.37 6.64
C THR A 74 -8.06 11.05 7.43
N ALA A 75 -7.55 11.12 8.66
CA ALA A 75 -7.55 10.01 9.61
C ALA A 75 -8.95 9.57 10.05
N ASP A 76 -9.94 10.46 9.93
CA ASP A 76 -11.33 10.12 10.20
C ASP A 76 -11.88 9.21 9.09
N LYS A 77 -12.16 7.96 9.45
CA LYS A 77 -12.61 6.92 8.51
C LYS A 77 -13.92 7.29 7.81
N ASP A 78 -14.82 8.00 8.47
CA ASP A 78 -16.12 8.39 7.92
C ASP A 78 -16.02 9.52 6.89
N SER A 79 -14.90 10.26 6.89
CA SER A 79 -14.60 11.33 5.93
C SER A 79 -13.84 10.86 4.68
N ARG A 80 -13.48 9.56 4.58
CA ARG A 80 -12.69 9.01 3.48
C ARG A 80 -13.57 8.61 2.30
N SER A 81 -13.09 8.90 1.11
CA SER A 81 -13.72 8.49 -0.14
C SER A 81 -12.92 7.38 -0.83
N ARG A 82 -13.61 6.43 -1.44
CA ARG A 82 -12.99 5.42 -2.32
C ARG A 82 -12.80 6.00 -3.71
N LEU A 83 -11.67 5.70 -4.34
CA LEU A 83 -11.47 5.96 -5.75
C LEU A 83 -12.37 5.03 -6.57
N THR A 84 -12.70 5.42 -7.80
CA THR A 84 -13.50 4.60 -8.70
C THR A 84 -12.72 3.38 -9.18
N ALA A 85 -13.43 2.35 -9.66
CA ALA A 85 -12.80 1.17 -10.23
C ALA A 85 -11.85 1.51 -11.40
N GLU A 86 -12.25 2.45 -12.26
CA GLU A 86 -11.45 2.92 -13.39
C GLU A 86 -10.16 3.61 -12.94
N GLN A 87 -10.21 4.37 -11.84
CA GLN A 87 -9.02 4.98 -11.27
C GLN A 87 -8.07 3.92 -10.68
N ILE A 88 -8.61 2.95 -9.94
CA ILE A 88 -7.81 1.87 -9.33
C ILE A 88 -7.15 1.01 -10.40
N GLN A 89 -7.84 0.75 -11.51
CA GLN A 89 -7.33 -0.04 -12.64
C GLN A 89 -6.19 0.65 -13.41
N GLN A 90 -5.88 1.92 -13.13
CA GLN A 90 -4.66 2.56 -13.64
C GLN A 90 -3.39 2.03 -12.97
N ILE A 91 -3.50 1.41 -11.79
CA ILE A 91 -2.37 0.77 -11.12
C ILE A 91 -2.08 -0.56 -11.83
N ASN A 92 -0.92 -0.65 -12.47
CA ASN A 92 -0.45 -1.92 -13.01
C ASN A 92 0.22 -2.74 -11.91
N THR A 93 -0.01 -4.06 -11.94
CA THR A 93 0.59 -4.98 -10.97
C THR A 93 1.25 -6.15 -11.68
N TYR A 94 2.42 -6.54 -11.19
CA TYR A 94 3.17 -7.70 -11.68
C TYR A 94 3.50 -8.59 -10.49
N THR A 95 2.82 -9.72 -10.37
CA THR A 95 2.98 -10.61 -9.22
C THR A 95 3.50 -11.97 -9.63
N GLU A 96 4.50 -12.45 -8.90
CA GLU A 96 5.04 -13.80 -8.98
C GLU A 96 4.88 -14.49 -7.63
N VAL A 97 4.39 -15.72 -7.64
CA VAL A 97 4.20 -16.55 -6.44
C VAL A 97 4.99 -17.82 -6.58
N SER A 98 5.75 -18.19 -5.54
CA SER A 98 6.53 -19.42 -5.47
C SER A 98 6.43 -20.06 -4.07
N SER A 99 6.95 -21.27 -3.94
CA SER A 99 7.03 -21.98 -2.66
C SER A 99 8.39 -22.63 -2.52
N ILE A 100 9.07 -22.35 -1.41
CA ILE A 100 10.39 -22.92 -1.11
C ILE A 100 10.37 -23.45 0.33
N GLY A 101 10.65 -24.75 0.50
CA GLY A 101 10.71 -25.36 1.84
C GLY A 101 9.40 -25.28 2.63
N GLY A 102 8.25 -25.22 1.95
CA GLY A 102 6.92 -25.11 2.57
C GLY A 102 6.47 -23.66 2.81
N GLN A 103 7.37 -22.70 2.83
CA GLN A 103 7.02 -21.29 2.91
C GLN A 103 6.60 -20.73 1.56
N LYS A 104 5.71 -19.75 1.58
CA LYS A 104 5.25 -19.04 0.39
C LYS A 104 6.05 -17.76 0.22
N LEU A 105 6.50 -17.55 -1.01
CA LEU A 105 7.11 -16.28 -1.42
C LEU A 105 6.24 -15.67 -2.50
N TRP A 106 5.98 -14.39 -2.38
CA TRP A 106 5.39 -13.63 -3.46
C TRP A 106 6.07 -12.27 -3.59
N ASN A 107 6.29 -11.91 -4.83
CA ASN A 107 6.84 -10.62 -5.20
C ASN A 107 5.76 -9.88 -5.97
N THR A 108 5.50 -8.65 -5.63
CA THR A 108 4.60 -7.82 -6.41
C THR A 108 5.22 -6.46 -6.67
N ILE A 109 5.12 -6.01 -7.91
CA ILE A 109 5.48 -4.64 -8.31
C ILE A 109 4.18 -3.89 -8.55
N LEU A 110 4.03 -2.77 -7.87
CA LEU A 110 2.96 -1.82 -8.09
C LEU A 110 3.52 -0.66 -8.91
N GLU A 111 2.97 -0.43 -10.08
CA GLU A 111 3.20 0.77 -10.88
C GLU A 111 2.02 1.73 -10.67
N ILE A 112 2.26 2.78 -9.91
CA ILE A 112 1.24 3.73 -9.47
C ILE A 112 1.44 5.04 -10.26
N PRO A 113 0.61 5.33 -11.27
CA PRO A 113 0.78 6.53 -12.08
C PRO A 113 0.48 7.80 -11.26
N PHE A 114 1.20 8.87 -11.51
CA PHE A 114 0.94 10.15 -10.83
C PHE A 114 -0.47 10.69 -11.10
N THR A 115 -1.08 10.30 -12.21
CA THR A 115 -2.48 10.63 -12.53
C THR A 115 -3.50 10.05 -11.55
N LEU A 116 -3.10 9.08 -10.71
CA LEU A 116 -3.96 8.56 -9.64
C LEU A 116 -4.21 9.61 -8.54
N PHE A 117 -3.24 10.49 -8.29
CA PHE A 117 -3.25 11.40 -7.14
C PHE A 117 -4.01 12.72 -7.42
N THR A 118 -5.17 12.62 -8.05
CA THR A 118 -5.99 13.79 -8.43
C THR A 118 -6.79 14.40 -7.29
N SER A 119 -7.06 13.64 -6.23
CA SER A 119 -7.84 14.10 -5.07
C SER A 119 -7.05 15.00 -4.11
N ALA A 120 -5.72 15.09 -4.27
CA ALA A 120 -4.86 15.88 -3.39
C ALA A 120 -5.01 17.41 -3.55
N GLY A 121 -5.86 17.87 -4.46
CA GLY A 121 -6.10 19.30 -4.71
C GLY A 121 -4.93 20.04 -5.39
N THR A 122 -3.79 19.39 -5.53
CA THR A 122 -2.59 19.88 -6.24
C THR A 122 -2.15 18.81 -7.24
N MET A 123 -1.52 19.28 -8.33
CA MET A 123 -0.96 18.34 -9.30
C MET A 123 0.28 17.66 -8.70
N VAL A 124 0.19 16.34 -8.50
CA VAL A 124 1.33 15.51 -8.09
C VAL A 124 2.03 15.00 -9.35
N SER A 125 3.32 15.24 -9.47
CA SER A 125 4.16 14.78 -10.58
C SER A 125 5.58 14.55 -10.09
N ALA A 126 6.39 13.83 -10.87
CA ALA A 126 7.80 13.65 -10.58
C ALA A 126 8.53 14.99 -10.41
N GLU A 127 8.22 15.97 -11.26
CA GLU A 127 8.84 17.29 -11.21
C GLU A 127 8.46 18.06 -9.92
N SER A 128 7.18 17.99 -9.50
CA SER A 128 6.72 18.64 -8.27
C SER A 128 7.27 18.00 -7.01
N LEU A 129 7.64 16.70 -7.08
CA LEU A 129 8.18 15.95 -5.93
C LEU A 129 9.71 15.99 -5.87
N LYS A 130 10.40 16.27 -6.97
CA LYS A 130 11.87 16.26 -7.01
C LYS A 130 12.48 17.20 -5.96
N GLY A 131 13.33 16.64 -5.11
CA GLY A 131 13.94 17.35 -3.99
C GLY A 131 12.99 17.62 -2.82
N GLN A 132 11.78 17.07 -2.84
CA GLN A 132 10.80 17.19 -1.76
C GLN A 132 10.76 15.93 -0.91
N SER A 133 10.37 16.10 0.34
CA SER A 133 10.01 15.01 1.24
C SER A 133 8.50 14.97 1.42
N VAL A 134 7.96 13.75 1.48
CA VAL A 134 6.55 13.47 1.78
C VAL A 134 6.45 12.46 2.91
N HIS A 135 5.27 12.28 3.46
CA HIS A 135 5.05 11.32 4.54
C HIS A 135 4.36 10.07 4.02
N ALA A 136 4.89 8.91 4.39
CA ALA A 136 4.35 7.64 3.95
C ALA A 136 4.55 6.53 4.99
N ASN A 137 3.82 5.44 4.82
CA ASN A 137 4.15 4.18 5.49
C ASN A 137 3.84 3.00 4.56
N PHE A 138 4.47 1.88 4.84
CA PHE A 138 4.36 0.65 4.07
C PHE A 138 3.92 -0.46 5.02
N TYR A 139 2.96 -1.27 4.58
CA TYR A 139 2.36 -2.26 5.46
C TYR A 139 2.21 -3.61 4.77
N LYS A 140 2.10 -4.64 5.59
CA LYS A 140 1.64 -5.97 5.21
C LYS A 140 0.62 -6.43 6.24
N CYS A 141 -0.54 -6.82 5.78
CA CYS A 141 -1.57 -7.42 6.62
C CYS A 141 -2.15 -8.69 6.01
N GLY A 142 -3.03 -9.30 6.74
CA GLY A 142 -3.76 -10.50 6.36
C GLY A 142 -4.77 -10.84 7.44
N ASP A 143 -5.82 -10.02 7.57
CA ASP A 143 -6.80 -10.14 8.65
C ASP A 143 -7.56 -11.46 8.59
N GLY A 144 -7.85 -11.95 7.39
CA GLY A 144 -8.57 -13.19 7.15
C GLY A 144 -7.68 -14.43 6.92
N LEU A 145 -6.37 -14.35 7.24
CA LEU A 145 -5.46 -15.48 7.19
C LEU A 145 -5.59 -16.37 8.44
N PRO A 146 -5.20 -17.65 8.37
CA PRO A 146 -5.17 -18.53 9.55
C PRO A 146 -4.35 -17.98 10.72
N ALA A 147 -3.35 -17.15 10.44
CA ALA A 147 -2.55 -16.40 11.39
C ALA A 147 -2.59 -14.91 11.00
N PRO A 148 -3.58 -14.14 11.47
CA PRO A 148 -3.66 -12.70 11.20
C PRO A 148 -2.41 -11.98 11.67
N HIS A 149 -1.94 -11.01 10.88
CA HIS A 149 -0.74 -10.24 11.19
C HIS A 149 -0.82 -8.82 10.64
N PHE A 150 -0.06 -7.93 11.28
CA PHE A 150 0.00 -6.51 10.97
C PHE A 150 1.45 -6.04 11.09
N VAL A 151 2.07 -5.74 9.97
CA VAL A 151 3.47 -5.32 9.89
C VAL A 151 3.56 -3.94 9.26
N SER A 152 4.38 -3.07 9.83
CA SER A 152 4.60 -1.71 9.32
C SER A 152 6.09 -1.40 9.19
N TRP A 153 6.46 -0.60 8.19
CA TRP A 153 7.82 -0.09 8.04
C TRP A 153 8.16 0.89 9.15
N ASN A 154 7.39 1.96 9.29
CA ASN A 154 7.54 2.87 10.41
C ASN A 154 6.61 2.40 11.54
N ARG A 155 7.19 2.22 12.73
CA ARG A 155 6.50 1.63 13.87
C ARG A 155 5.28 2.45 14.27
N ILE A 156 4.18 1.75 14.53
CA ILE A 156 2.96 2.31 15.11
C ILE A 156 2.91 1.93 16.59
N ASP A 157 2.92 2.92 17.45
CA ASP A 157 2.77 2.75 18.91
C ASP A 157 1.32 3.03 19.31
N PHE A 158 0.45 2.05 19.08
CA PHE A 158 -0.98 2.15 19.34
C PHE A 158 -1.50 0.83 19.92
N PRO A 159 -2.47 0.85 20.87
CA PRO A 159 -2.90 -0.34 21.61
C PRO A 159 -3.53 -1.46 20.76
N THR A 160 -4.12 -1.11 19.64
CA THR A 160 -4.77 -2.04 18.72
C THR A 160 -4.25 -1.87 17.30
N PRO A 161 -4.19 -2.93 16.47
CA PRO A 161 -3.78 -2.80 15.08
C PRO A 161 -4.63 -1.77 14.35
N ASN A 162 -3.98 -0.72 13.84
CA ASN A 162 -4.61 0.31 13.03
C ASN A 162 -3.54 1.00 12.17
N PHE A 163 -3.70 0.97 10.86
CA PHE A 163 -2.78 1.61 9.92
C PHE A 163 -3.19 3.06 9.59
N HIS A 164 -4.45 3.42 9.85
CA HIS A 164 -5.00 4.75 9.58
C HIS A 164 -4.61 5.78 10.64
N LEU A 165 -3.32 5.87 10.94
CA LEU A 165 -2.71 6.75 11.94
C LEU A 165 -1.57 7.53 11.28
N PRO A 166 -1.88 8.61 10.54
CA PRO A 166 -0.87 9.36 9.77
C PRO A 166 0.22 10.00 10.64
N GLU A 167 -0.02 10.20 11.93
CA GLU A 167 1.01 10.67 12.87
C GLU A 167 2.25 9.75 12.90
N PHE A 168 2.08 8.45 12.61
CA PHE A 168 3.15 7.47 12.55
C PHE A 168 3.74 7.26 11.13
N PHE A 169 3.37 8.08 10.15
CA PHE A 169 4.03 8.02 8.85
C PHE A 169 5.46 8.51 8.96
N GLY A 170 6.38 7.76 8.36
CA GLY A 170 7.76 8.17 8.17
C GLY A 170 7.90 9.14 7.01
N GLU A 171 9.09 9.72 6.88
CA GLU A 171 9.44 10.62 5.78
C GLU A 171 10.16 9.85 4.67
N ILE A 172 9.81 10.10 3.42
CA ILE A 172 10.52 9.64 2.23
C ILE A 172 10.86 10.83 1.34
N SER A 173 12.06 10.83 0.76
CA SER A 173 12.55 11.91 -0.09
C SER A 173 12.62 11.47 -1.55
N PHE A 174 12.24 12.35 -2.44
CA PHE A 174 12.34 12.18 -3.90
C PHE A 174 13.60 12.93 -4.39
N GLU A 175 14.64 12.18 -4.81
CA GLU A 175 15.92 12.69 -5.26
C GLU A 175 15.99 12.89 -6.78
#